data_e6ee20df2b1326b0f19923669c956e69
#
_entry.id   e6ee20df2b1326b0f19923669c956e69
#
_cell.length_a   1.000
_cell.length_b   1.000
_cell.length_c   1.000
_cell.angle_alpha   90.00
_cell.angle_beta   90.00
_cell.angle_gamma   90.00
#
_symmetry.space_group_name_H-M   'P 1'
#
loop_
_entity.id
_entity.type
_entity.pdbx_description
1 polymer ?
#
loop_
_entity_poly.entity_id
_entity_poly.type
_entity_poly.pdbx_seq_one_letter_code
_entity_poly.pdbx_strand_id
1 'polypeptide(L)'
;MAKRPRTSTVPAPTGTALVETLLGGWRALSRLDVDGFTLQRSRGVTRRANSVVPLDPPTESEMLEAALTRIESLLAAAGEAPVFRLFSAEGLDHAPVRAALERRGYAAGEAVHVLHRSLAEHRAAPDPRAAITVGAPPADWLEASWHLAPRAEDGARETLRDLMAGTPALYVALAEKGASGPSRTLAVGRAALVPHRRRTVAVLDQIAVDPDRRREGLGRAMVRTLLSLAVVQGADSALLEVEDSNAAARGLYRAEGFRAAGEYRYLTPGPR
;
A
#
# COMPACT_ATOMS: atom_id res chain seq x y z
N MET A 1 -11.03 -36.16 25.72
CA MET A 1 -10.53 -34.78 25.63
C MET A 1 -10.27 -34.46 24.18
N ALA A 2 -11.15 -33.74 23.53
CA ALA A 2 -10.97 -33.29 22.15
C ALA A 2 -9.91 -32.20 22.12
N LYS A 3 -8.81 -32.44 21.37
CA LYS A 3 -7.73 -31.51 21.15
C LYS A 3 -8.30 -30.29 20.38
N ARG A 4 -8.45 -29.11 21.02
CA ARG A 4 -8.82 -27.87 20.35
C ARG A 4 -7.91 -27.68 19.12
N PRO A 5 -8.46 -27.41 17.92
CA PRO A 5 -7.64 -27.10 16.77
C PRO A 5 -6.77 -25.89 17.12
N ARG A 6 -5.44 -26.02 16.97
CA ARG A 6 -4.53 -24.89 17.06
C ARG A 6 -4.88 -23.95 15.90
N THR A 7 -5.55 -22.85 16.20
CA THR A 7 -5.76 -21.76 15.26
C THR A 7 -4.38 -21.25 14.83
N SER A 8 -3.94 -21.65 13.63
CA SER A 8 -2.66 -21.22 13.11
C SER A 8 -2.81 -19.80 12.55
N THR A 9 -2.47 -18.81 13.34
CA THR A 9 -2.31 -17.43 12.84
C THR A 9 -1.29 -17.45 11.68
N VAL A 10 -1.67 -16.83 10.56
CA VAL A 10 -0.76 -16.63 9.42
C VAL A 10 0.18 -15.48 9.77
N PRO A 11 1.50 -15.70 9.85
CA PRO A 11 2.44 -14.62 10.13
C PRO A 11 2.52 -13.61 8.97
N ALA A 12 2.95 -12.39 9.29
CA ALA A 12 3.29 -11.40 8.27
C ALA A 12 4.46 -11.90 7.40
N PRO A 13 4.53 -11.51 6.14
CA PRO A 13 5.79 -11.56 5.40
C PRO A 13 6.86 -10.75 6.14
N THR A 14 8.12 -11.16 6.10
CA THR A 14 9.25 -10.47 6.72
C THR A 14 10.36 -10.20 5.70
N GLY A 15 11.30 -9.34 6.03
CA GLY A 15 12.44 -9.03 5.17
C GLY A 15 12.00 -8.47 3.81
N THR A 16 12.79 -8.74 2.80
CA THR A 16 12.53 -8.33 1.41
C THR A 16 11.16 -8.81 0.89
N ALA A 17 10.68 -9.96 1.40
CA ALA A 17 9.38 -10.49 1.00
C ALA A 17 8.19 -9.61 1.45
N LEU A 18 8.29 -8.90 2.59
CA LEU A 18 7.31 -7.90 2.99
C LEU A 18 7.28 -6.75 1.99
N VAL A 19 8.46 -6.23 1.64
CA VAL A 19 8.61 -5.12 0.70
C VAL A 19 8.06 -5.51 -0.68
N GLU A 20 8.48 -6.65 -1.23
CA GLU A 20 8.01 -7.14 -2.53
C GLU A 20 6.49 -7.35 -2.56
N THR A 21 5.89 -7.81 -1.45
CA THR A 21 4.44 -7.94 -1.36
C THR A 21 3.74 -6.59 -1.46
N LEU A 22 4.26 -5.55 -0.78
CA LEU A 22 3.72 -4.19 -0.86
C LEU A 22 3.90 -3.58 -2.26
N LEU A 23 5.10 -3.76 -2.87
CA LEU A 23 5.36 -3.33 -4.24
C LEU A 23 4.44 -4.03 -5.25
N GLY A 24 4.15 -5.32 -5.04
CA GLY A 24 3.20 -6.08 -5.85
C GLY A 24 1.76 -5.58 -5.71
N GLY A 25 1.35 -5.09 -4.53
CA GLY A 25 0.03 -4.52 -4.28
C GLY A 25 -0.21 -3.18 -4.97
N TRP A 26 0.84 -2.38 -5.09
CA TRP A 26 0.84 -1.09 -5.77
C TRP A 26 1.96 -1.04 -6.81
N ARG A 27 1.76 -1.77 -7.89
CA ARG A 27 2.78 -2.03 -8.90
C ARG A 27 3.06 -0.80 -9.75
N ALA A 28 4.31 -0.32 -9.73
CA ALA A 28 4.73 0.78 -10.57
C ALA A 28 4.64 0.44 -12.07
N LEU A 29 4.43 1.46 -12.90
CA LEU A 29 4.34 1.30 -14.36
C LEU A 29 5.68 0.87 -14.98
N SER A 30 6.79 1.28 -14.37
CA SER A 30 8.13 0.88 -14.75
C SER A 30 8.96 0.55 -13.51
N ARG A 31 9.75 -0.51 -13.60
CA ARG A 31 10.69 -0.95 -12.58
C ARG A 31 12.04 -1.19 -13.22
N LEU A 32 13.10 -0.66 -12.62
CA LEU A 32 14.49 -0.90 -12.99
C LEU A 32 15.27 -1.29 -11.74
N ASP A 33 15.91 -2.44 -11.76
CA ASP A 33 16.75 -2.90 -10.65
C ASP A 33 18.21 -2.55 -10.95
N VAL A 34 18.87 -1.84 -10.03
CA VAL A 34 20.25 -1.34 -10.15
C VAL A 34 20.95 -1.50 -8.83
N ASP A 35 22.06 -2.25 -8.79
CA ASP A 35 22.94 -2.43 -7.64
C ASP A 35 22.20 -2.76 -6.33
N GLY A 36 21.21 -3.65 -6.38
CA GLY A 36 20.41 -4.06 -5.23
C GLY A 36 19.30 -3.09 -4.82
N PHE A 37 19.08 -2.03 -5.60
CA PHE A 37 17.96 -1.09 -5.46
C PHE A 37 16.95 -1.28 -6.57
N THR A 38 15.68 -1.10 -6.24
CA THR A 38 14.58 -1.04 -7.20
C THR A 38 14.13 0.40 -7.39
N LEU A 39 14.26 0.91 -8.60
CA LEU A 39 13.76 2.21 -9.02
C LEU A 39 12.36 2.03 -9.59
N GLN A 40 11.37 2.64 -8.97
CA GLN A 40 9.98 2.64 -9.43
C GLN A 40 9.63 3.98 -10.06
N ARG A 41 8.95 3.94 -11.21
CA ARG A 41 8.56 5.14 -11.96
C ARG A 41 7.13 5.01 -12.47
N SER A 42 6.33 6.05 -12.24
CA SER A 42 4.91 6.10 -12.62
C SER A 42 4.47 7.54 -12.84
N ARG A 43 5.10 8.23 -13.77
CA ARG A 43 4.76 9.60 -14.21
C ARG A 43 4.66 10.61 -13.05
N GLY A 44 5.42 10.39 -11.95
CA GLY A 44 5.40 11.26 -10.76
C GLY A 44 4.17 11.12 -9.85
N VAL A 45 3.17 10.34 -10.25
CA VAL A 45 1.95 10.17 -9.45
C VAL A 45 2.16 9.14 -8.34
N THR A 46 1.94 9.56 -7.11
CA THR A 46 2.17 8.86 -5.84
C THR A 46 3.64 8.51 -5.56
N ARG A 47 4.13 8.89 -4.37
CA ARG A 47 5.50 8.54 -3.91
C ARG A 47 5.73 7.03 -3.86
N ARG A 48 4.70 6.23 -3.54
CA ARG A 48 4.81 4.76 -3.49
C ARG A 48 5.26 4.13 -4.80
N ALA A 49 4.81 4.68 -5.92
CA ALA A 49 5.13 4.19 -7.26
C ALA A 49 6.21 5.02 -7.96
N ASN A 50 6.84 5.96 -7.27
CA ASN A 50 7.93 6.82 -7.76
C ASN A 50 8.98 6.95 -6.65
N SER A 51 9.59 5.84 -6.27
CA SER A 51 10.61 5.80 -5.23
C SER A 51 11.65 4.72 -5.51
N VAL A 52 12.82 4.92 -4.92
CA VAL A 52 13.93 3.97 -4.89
C VAL A 52 13.83 3.16 -3.62
N VAL A 53 13.79 1.84 -3.74
CA VAL A 53 13.66 0.92 -2.62
C VAL A 53 14.88 -0.01 -2.57
N PRO A 54 15.66 -0.04 -1.48
CA PRO A 54 16.73 -1.02 -1.33
C PRO A 54 16.11 -2.40 -1.05
N LEU A 55 16.41 -3.38 -1.90
CA LEU A 55 15.98 -4.76 -1.71
C LEU A 55 17.13 -5.67 -1.27
N ASP A 56 18.31 -5.45 -1.86
CA ASP A 56 19.56 -6.17 -1.56
C ASP A 56 20.75 -5.21 -1.77
N PRO A 57 20.81 -4.07 -1.04
CA PRO A 57 21.83 -3.06 -1.25
C PRO A 57 23.21 -3.56 -0.85
N PRO A 58 24.31 -3.06 -1.48
CA PRO A 58 25.67 -3.38 -1.10
C PRO A 58 25.92 -3.09 0.39
N THR A 59 26.59 -4.00 1.07
CA THR A 59 26.98 -3.86 2.49
C THR A 59 28.31 -3.11 2.67
N GLU A 60 29.19 -3.15 1.67
CA GLU A 60 30.45 -2.41 1.68
C GLU A 60 30.23 -0.93 1.36
N SER A 61 30.83 -0.06 2.18
CA SER A 61 30.58 1.37 2.13
C SER A 61 30.91 1.99 0.76
N GLU A 62 32.02 1.62 0.15
CA GLU A 62 32.44 2.14 -1.16
C GLU A 62 31.47 1.73 -2.28
N MET A 63 31.05 0.47 -2.28
CA MET A 63 30.08 -0.05 -3.24
C MET A 63 28.70 0.60 -3.06
N LEU A 64 28.29 0.83 -1.80
CA LEU A 64 27.03 1.52 -1.50
C LEU A 64 27.05 2.97 -1.99
N GLU A 65 28.12 3.72 -1.75
CA GLU A 65 28.28 5.09 -2.23
C GLU A 65 28.30 5.16 -3.77
N ALA A 66 28.95 4.22 -4.44
CA ALA A 66 28.94 4.10 -5.90
C ALA A 66 27.53 3.81 -6.45
N ALA A 67 26.79 2.90 -5.81
CA ALA A 67 25.41 2.56 -6.16
C ALA A 67 24.48 3.78 -6.04
N LEU A 68 24.55 4.50 -4.91
CA LEU A 68 23.75 5.71 -4.68
C LEU A 68 24.07 6.80 -5.71
N THR A 69 25.35 7.02 -6.02
CA THR A 69 25.78 8.00 -7.04
C THR A 69 25.24 7.64 -8.42
N ARG A 70 25.25 6.36 -8.79
CA ARG A 70 24.69 5.89 -10.07
C ARG A 70 23.18 6.12 -10.13
N ILE A 71 22.46 5.79 -9.06
CA ILE A 71 21.00 5.98 -8.96
C ILE A 71 20.66 7.47 -9.09
N GLU A 72 21.34 8.35 -8.36
CA GLU A 72 21.14 9.80 -8.44
C GLU A 72 21.39 10.32 -9.85
N SER A 73 22.45 9.83 -10.53
CA SER A 73 22.77 10.20 -11.90
C SER A 73 21.70 9.74 -12.90
N LEU A 74 21.18 8.53 -12.74
CA LEU A 74 20.09 8.00 -13.59
C LEU A 74 18.81 8.84 -13.44
N LEU A 75 18.43 9.18 -12.22
CA LEU A 75 17.25 10.00 -11.96
C LEU A 75 17.43 11.42 -12.45
N ALA A 76 18.60 12.03 -12.23
CA ALA A 76 18.93 13.37 -12.73
C ALA A 76 18.90 13.42 -14.27
N ALA A 77 19.44 12.41 -14.96
CA ALA A 77 19.37 12.31 -16.42
C ALA A 77 17.91 12.20 -16.93
N ALA A 78 17.00 11.67 -16.11
CA ALA A 78 15.57 11.61 -16.40
C ALA A 78 14.80 12.87 -15.97
N GLY A 79 15.46 13.87 -15.36
CA GLY A 79 14.82 15.06 -14.81
C GLY A 79 13.98 14.79 -13.55
N GLU A 80 14.27 13.69 -12.85
CA GLU A 80 13.49 13.26 -11.68
C GLU A 80 14.28 13.51 -10.38
N ALA A 81 13.59 14.00 -9.35
CA ALA A 81 14.17 14.12 -8.01
C ALA A 81 14.20 12.73 -7.33
N PRO A 82 15.32 12.34 -6.70
CA PRO A 82 15.41 11.07 -6.01
C PRO A 82 14.55 11.07 -4.73
N VAL A 83 13.73 10.01 -4.58
CA VAL A 83 12.93 9.72 -3.39
C VAL A 83 13.27 8.30 -2.95
N PHE A 84 13.94 8.13 -1.83
CA PHE A 84 14.26 6.81 -1.28
C PHE A 84 13.18 6.39 -0.28
N ARG A 85 12.73 5.14 -0.35
CA ARG A 85 11.75 4.55 0.56
C ARG A 85 12.43 3.48 1.41
N LEU A 86 12.78 3.82 2.65
CA LEU A 86 13.54 2.96 3.55
C LEU A 86 12.63 2.31 4.58
N PHE A 87 12.64 0.99 4.61
CA PHE A 87 11.85 0.18 5.53
C PHE A 87 12.63 -0.14 6.81
N SER A 88 11.87 -0.27 7.90
CA SER A 88 12.29 -0.84 9.19
C SER A 88 11.30 -1.96 9.54
N ALA A 89 11.73 -3.20 9.43
CA ALA A 89 10.93 -4.38 9.69
C ALA A 89 11.83 -5.56 10.05
N GLU A 90 11.24 -6.63 10.57
CA GLU A 90 11.98 -7.85 10.87
C GLU A 90 12.69 -8.39 9.61
N GLY A 91 13.99 -8.66 9.72
CA GLY A 91 14.82 -9.19 8.62
C GLY A 91 15.22 -8.15 7.58
N LEU A 92 15.07 -6.84 7.86
CA LEU A 92 15.57 -5.73 7.03
C LEU A 92 16.51 -4.84 7.85
N ASP A 93 17.69 -4.60 7.31
CA ASP A 93 18.64 -3.61 7.83
C ASP A 93 18.96 -2.55 6.77
N HIS A 94 18.23 -1.45 6.80
CA HIS A 94 18.49 -0.30 5.95
C HIS A 94 19.25 0.84 6.66
N ALA A 95 19.79 0.59 7.87
CA ALA A 95 20.55 1.59 8.61
C ALA A 95 21.80 2.08 7.86
N PRO A 96 22.60 1.23 7.19
CA PRO A 96 23.74 1.70 6.39
C PRO A 96 23.31 2.62 5.24
N VAL A 97 22.23 2.26 4.52
CA VAL A 97 21.66 3.08 3.44
C VAL A 97 21.17 4.42 3.98
N ARG A 98 20.46 4.41 5.11
CA ARG A 98 19.99 5.62 5.77
C ARG A 98 21.15 6.55 6.11
N ALA A 99 22.18 6.04 6.77
CA ALA A 99 23.35 6.82 7.17
C ALA A 99 24.07 7.43 5.95
N ALA A 100 24.19 6.68 4.85
CA ALA A 100 24.79 7.17 3.60
C ALA A 100 23.95 8.31 2.98
N LEU A 101 22.62 8.17 2.94
CA LEU A 101 21.73 9.21 2.42
C LEU A 101 21.73 10.46 3.31
N GLU A 102 21.73 10.31 4.62
CA GLU A 102 21.80 11.45 5.57
C GLU A 102 23.11 12.24 5.38
N ARG A 103 24.25 11.58 5.17
CA ARG A 103 25.53 12.26 4.82
C ARG A 103 25.46 13.03 3.50
N ARG A 104 24.61 12.59 2.56
CA ARG A 104 24.34 13.24 1.28
C ARG A 104 23.31 14.36 1.39
N GLY A 105 22.82 14.69 2.60
CA GLY A 105 21.85 15.76 2.83
C GLY A 105 20.40 15.37 2.61
N TYR A 106 20.07 14.08 2.59
CA TYR A 106 18.68 13.64 2.56
C TYR A 106 18.05 13.74 3.95
N ALA A 107 16.81 14.16 3.99
CA ALA A 107 16.01 14.26 5.20
C ALA A 107 14.84 13.26 5.18
N ALA A 108 14.60 12.62 6.32
CA ALA A 108 13.48 11.70 6.48
C ALA A 108 12.17 12.44 6.73
N GLY A 109 11.14 12.05 5.99
CA GLY A 109 9.77 12.49 6.20
C GLY A 109 9.05 11.70 7.30
N GLU A 110 7.74 11.87 7.34
CA GLU A 110 6.84 11.18 8.26
C GLU A 110 6.92 9.64 8.11
N ALA A 111 6.72 8.93 9.22
CA ALA A 111 6.62 7.48 9.21
C ALA A 111 5.31 7.00 8.56
N VAL A 112 5.41 5.92 7.81
CA VAL A 112 4.26 5.17 7.31
C VAL A 112 4.30 3.78 7.91
N HIS A 113 3.28 3.42 8.67
CA HIS A 113 3.18 2.11 9.31
C HIS A 113 2.70 1.06 8.32
N VAL A 114 3.36 -0.08 8.33
CA VAL A 114 2.90 -1.29 7.64
C VAL A 114 2.19 -2.16 8.65
N LEU A 115 0.91 -2.42 8.41
CA LEU A 115 0.08 -3.21 9.30
C LEU A 115 -0.34 -4.51 8.63
N HIS A 116 -0.37 -5.59 9.41
CA HIS A 116 -0.71 -6.94 8.99
C HIS A 116 -1.86 -7.51 9.81
N ARG A 117 -2.70 -8.32 9.17
CA ARG A 117 -3.74 -9.12 9.83
C ARG A 117 -3.82 -10.52 9.21
N SER A 118 -3.78 -11.56 10.05
CA SER A 118 -4.14 -12.93 9.64
C SER A 118 -5.65 -13.01 9.38
N LEU A 119 -6.05 -13.68 8.30
CA LEU A 119 -7.46 -13.88 7.94
C LEU A 119 -7.99 -15.26 8.32
N ALA A 120 -7.20 -16.12 8.95
CA ALA A 120 -7.58 -17.49 9.31
C ALA A 120 -8.88 -17.58 10.14
N GLU A 121 -9.13 -16.58 10.98
CA GLU A 121 -10.33 -16.49 11.84
C GLU A 121 -11.35 -15.45 11.38
N HIS A 122 -11.14 -14.83 10.22
CA HIS A 122 -12.08 -13.83 9.72
C HIS A 122 -13.39 -14.50 9.26
N ARG A 123 -14.52 -14.07 9.80
CA ARG A 123 -15.86 -14.67 9.56
C ARG A 123 -16.93 -13.62 9.29
N ALA A 124 -16.57 -12.33 9.21
CA ALA A 124 -17.56 -11.30 8.93
C ALA A 124 -18.13 -11.46 7.51
N ALA A 125 -19.39 -11.14 7.33
CA ALA A 125 -20.00 -11.03 6.01
C ALA A 125 -19.67 -9.66 5.38
N PRO A 126 -19.64 -9.56 4.05
CA PRO A 126 -19.59 -8.28 3.36
C PRO A 126 -20.81 -7.40 3.72
N ASP A 127 -20.63 -6.10 3.69
CA ASP A 127 -21.75 -5.15 3.87
C ASP A 127 -22.75 -5.33 2.71
N PRO A 128 -24.06 -5.41 2.97
CA PRO A 128 -25.08 -5.64 1.94
C PRO A 128 -25.21 -4.49 0.93
N ARG A 129 -24.66 -3.32 1.24
CA ARG A 129 -24.61 -2.17 0.33
C ARG A 129 -23.45 -2.23 -0.68
N ALA A 130 -22.59 -3.25 -0.59
CA ALA A 130 -21.39 -3.34 -1.40
C ALA A 130 -21.69 -3.69 -2.85
N ALA A 131 -21.28 -2.83 -3.77
CA ALA A 131 -21.06 -3.16 -5.18
C ALA A 131 -19.60 -3.63 -5.31
N ILE A 132 -19.41 -4.79 -5.97
CA ILE A 132 -18.12 -5.51 -5.98
C ILE A 132 -17.73 -5.79 -7.42
N THR A 133 -16.48 -5.47 -7.77
CA THR A 133 -15.85 -5.87 -9.03
C THR A 133 -14.51 -6.53 -8.73
N VAL A 134 -14.20 -7.59 -9.49
CA VAL A 134 -12.92 -8.32 -9.40
C VAL A 134 -12.14 -8.13 -10.69
N GLY A 135 -10.85 -7.87 -10.60
CA GLY A 135 -9.95 -7.73 -11.74
C GLY A 135 -9.49 -6.29 -11.97
N ALA A 136 -9.95 -5.65 -13.04
CA ALA A 136 -9.60 -4.26 -13.37
C ALA A 136 -10.54 -3.24 -12.68
N PRO A 137 -10.08 -1.99 -12.46
CA PRO A 137 -10.92 -0.95 -11.85
C PRO A 137 -12.06 -0.55 -12.80
N PRO A 138 -13.34 -0.62 -12.37
CA PRO A 138 -14.46 -0.17 -13.16
C PRO A 138 -14.53 1.36 -13.21
N ALA A 139 -15.07 1.91 -14.31
CA ALA A 139 -15.07 3.35 -14.53
C ALA A 139 -15.84 4.13 -13.46
N ASP A 140 -16.99 3.63 -13.03
CA ASP A 140 -17.83 4.22 -11.99
C ASP A 140 -17.14 4.22 -10.62
N TRP A 141 -16.41 3.15 -10.31
CA TRP A 141 -15.57 3.08 -9.09
C TRP A 141 -14.43 4.11 -9.13
N LEU A 142 -13.77 4.27 -10.30
CA LEU A 142 -12.71 5.27 -10.47
C LEU A 142 -13.23 6.69 -10.27
N GLU A 143 -14.38 7.02 -10.84
CA GLU A 143 -15.01 8.33 -10.65
C GLU A 143 -15.40 8.57 -9.18
N ALA A 144 -15.98 7.56 -8.52
CA ALA A 144 -16.30 7.63 -7.10
C ALA A 144 -15.04 7.80 -6.22
N SER A 145 -13.99 7.02 -6.50
CA SER A 145 -12.70 7.12 -5.80
C SER A 145 -12.09 8.51 -5.95
N TRP A 146 -12.15 9.07 -7.16
CA TRP A 146 -11.65 10.41 -7.43
C TRP A 146 -12.46 11.49 -6.72
N HIS A 147 -13.78 11.35 -6.69
CA HIS A 147 -14.66 12.29 -5.97
C HIS A 147 -14.38 12.29 -4.46
N LEU A 148 -14.21 11.10 -3.86
CA LEU A 148 -14.01 10.93 -2.41
C LEU A 148 -12.57 11.25 -1.95
N ALA A 149 -11.59 11.13 -2.83
CA ALA A 149 -10.17 11.40 -2.55
C ALA A 149 -9.49 12.06 -3.76
N PRO A 150 -9.85 13.31 -4.08
CA PRO A 150 -9.30 14.03 -5.23
C PRO A 150 -7.79 14.25 -5.06
N ARG A 151 -7.07 14.30 -6.19
CA ARG A 151 -5.65 14.62 -6.27
C ARG A 151 -5.44 15.79 -7.20
N ALA A 152 -4.44 16.59 -6.90
CA ALA A 152 -4.16 17.83 -7.62
C ALA A 152 -3.21 17.65 -8.82
N GLU A 153 -2.47 16.51 -8.88
CA GLU A 153 -1.46 16.29 -9.91
C GLU A 153 -2.08 16.08 -11.29
N ASP A 154 -1.52 16.75 -12.30
CA ASP A 154 -1.92 16.58 -13.70
C ASP A 154 -1.74 15.12 -14.17
N GLY A 155 -2.70 14.59 -14.91
CA GLY A 155 -2.69 13.21 -15.38
C GLY A 155 -2.84 12.14 -14.28
N ALA A 156 -3.11 12.55 -13.01
CA ALA A 156 -3.21 11.61 -11.89
C ALA A 156 -4.29 10.56 -12.10
N ARG A 157 -5.44 10.90 -12.68
CA ARG A 157 -6.55 9.96 -12.95
C ARG A 157 -6.12 8.80 -13.85
N GLU A 158 -5.48 9.12 -14.98
CA GLU A 158 -5.02 8.11 -15.93
C GLU A 158 -3.93 7.23 -15.33
N THR A 159 -2.94 7.86 -14.70
CA THR A 159 -1.84 7.14 -14.05
C THR A 159 -2.33 6.23 -12.93
N LEU A 160 -3.27 6.68 -12.09
CA LEU A 160 -3.87 5.85 -11.04
C LEU A 160 -4.65 4.67 -11.61
N ARG A 161 -5.42 4.87 -12.69
CA ARG A 161 -6.09 3.78 -13.39
C ARG A 161 -5.09 2.73 -13.85
N ASP A 162 -4.00 3.16 -14.51
CA ASP A 162 -2.96 2.27 -15.03
C ASP A 162 -2.24 1.52 -13.89
N LEU A 163 -1.89 2.21 -12.79
CA LEU A 163 -1.32 1.61 -11.58
C LEU A 163 -2.23 0.54 -10.97
N MET A 164 -3.50 0.85 -10.82
CA MET A 164 -4.48 -0.07 -10.23
C MET A 164 -4.75 -1.28 -11.13
N ALA A 165 -4.70 -1.11 -12.45
CA ALA A 165 -4.83 -2.21 -13.41
C ALA A 165 -3.62 -3.16 -13.41
N GLY A 166 -2.47 -2.73 -12.88
CA GLY A 166 -1.22 -3.52 -12.86
C GLY A 166 -1.26 -4.75 -11.95
N THR A 167 -2.24 -4.88 -11.05
CA THR A 167 -2.40 -6.03 -10.16
C THR A 167 -3.88 -6.38 -10.01
N PRO A 168 -4.27 -7.66 -10.20
CA PRO A 168 -5.65 -8.10 -9.98
C PRO A 168 -6.13 -7.72 -8.57
N ALA A 169 -7.30 -7.11 -8.48
CA ALA A 169 -7.79 -6.58 -7.22
C ALA A 169 -9.31 -6.71 -7.10
N LEU A 170 -9.76 -6.57 -5.86
CA LEU A 170 -11.14 -6.34 -5.49
C LEU A 170 -11.37 -4.84 -5.42
N TYR A 171 -12.40 -4.36 -6.09
CA TYR A 171 -12.88 -2.98 -6.05
C TYR A 171 -14.26 -2.98 -5.40
N VAL A 172 -14.42 -2.25 -4.31
CA VAL A 172 -15.65 -2.20 -3.53
C VAL A 172 -16.12 -0.76 -3.42
N ALA A 173 -17.40 -0.53 -3.70
CA ALA A 173 -18.11 0.70 -3.39
C ALA A 173 -19.26 0.40 -2.45
N LEU A 174 -19.37 1.11 -1.33
CA LEU A 174 -20.57 1.12 -0.51
C LEU A 174 -21.48 2.24 -1.01
N ALA A 175 -22.70 1.89 -1.41
CA ALA A 175 -23.65 2.85 -1.96
C ALA A 175 -24.97 2.84 -1.20
N GLU A 176 -25.60 4.00 -1.14
CA GLU A 176 -26.95 4.20 -0.64
C GLU A 176 -27.91 4.46 -1.80
N LYS A 177 -29.05 3.74 -1.82
CA LYS A 177 -30.07 4.00 -2.83
C LYS A 177 -30.76 5.33 -2.52
N GLY A 178 -30.75 6.27 -3.47
CA GLY A 178 -31.56 7.46 -3.35
C GLY A 178 -33.05 7.11 -3.32
N ALA A 179 -33.83 7.78 -2.48
CA ALA A 179 -35.27 7.56 -2.39
C ALA A 179 -36.02 7.85 -3.74
N SER A 180 -35.44 8.70 -4.57
CA SER A 180 -36.03 9.11 -5.89
C SER A 180 -34.93 9.50 -6.91
N GLY A 181 -33.66 9.02 -6.73
CA GLY A 181 -32.56 9.46 -7.56
C GLY A 181 -31.45 8.40 -7.69
N PRO A 182 -30.34 8.73 -8.36
CA PRO A 182 -29.20 7.83 -8.52
C PRO A 182 -28.61 7.42 -7.17
N SER A 183 -27.99 6.25 -7.13
CA SER A 183 -27.26 5.78 -5.95
C SER A 183 -26.10 6.73 -5.63
N ARG A 184 -25.93 7.06 -4.34
CA ARG A 184 -24.78 7.85 -3.85
C ARG A 184 -23.72 6.89 -3.30
N THR A 185 -22.49 6.98 -3.80
CA THR A 185 -21.36 6.26 -3.22
C THR A 185 -20.92 6.93 -1.93
N LEU A 186 -20.87 6.14 -0.84
CA LEU A 186 -20.52 6.58 0.51
C LEU A 186 -19.07 6.27 0.87
N ALA A 187 -18.53 5.21 0.32
CA ALA A 187 -17.14 4.81 0.52
C ALA A 187 -16.67 3.94 -0.64
N VAL A 188 -15.37 3.97 -0.88
CA VAL A 188 -14.67 3.07 -1.81
C VAL A 188 -13.50 2.41 -1.11
N GLY A 189 -13.04 1.29 -1.65
CA GLY A 189 -11.84 0.61 -1.19
C GLY A 189 -11.36 -0.42 -2.20
N ARG A 190 -10.06 -0.69 -2.20
CA ARG A 190 -9.40 -1.68 -3.05
C ARG A 190 -8.63 -2.67 -2.20
N ALA A 191 -8.60 -3.93 -2.62
CA ALA A 191 -7.69 -4.95 -2.09
C ALA A 191 -7.00 -5.66 -3.25
N ALA A 192 -5.72 -5.38 -3.46
CA ALA A 192 -4.89 -6.06 -4.44
C ALA A 192 -4.55 -7.47 -3.95
N LEU A 193 -4.67 -8.47 -4.81
CA LEU A 193 -4.41 -9.88 -4.50
C LEU A 193 -3.00 -10.24 -4.96
N VAL A 194 -2.07 -10.31 -4.01
CA VAL A 194 -0.64 -10.50 -4.28
C VAL A 194 -0.23 -11.93 -3.91
N PRO A 195 0.26 -12.72 -4.88
CA PRO A 195 0.86 -14.01 -4.57
C PRO A 195 2.11 -13.87 -3.70
N HIS A 196 2.18 -14.65 -2.63
CA HIS A 196 3.34 -14.73 -1.76
C HIS A 196 3.65 -16.18 -1.41
N ARG A 197 4.70 -16.77 -2.03
CA ARG A 197 5.00 -18.20 -1.94
C ARG A 197 3.78 -19.03 -2.38
N ARG A 198 3.21 -19.85 -1.47
CA ARG A 198 2.00 -20.67 -1.70
C ARG A 198 0.71 -20.02 -1.16
N ARG A 199 0.74 -18.75 -0.86
CA ARG A 199 -0.34 -17.99 -0.23
C ARG A 199 -0.71 -16.78 -1.07
N THR A 200 -1.82 -16.16 -0.74
CA THR A 200 -2.23 -14.87 -1.29
C THR A 200 -2.35 -13.87 -0.14
N VAL A 201 -1.76 -12.71 -0.32
CA VAL A 201 -1.88 -11.57 0.61
C VAL A 201 -2.75 -10.50 -0.04
N ALA A 202 -3.78 -10.04 0.67
CA ALA A 202 -4.57 -8.90 0.24
C ALA A 202 -3.88 -7.61 0.70
N VAL A 203 -3.43 -6.76 -0.22
CA VAL A 203 -2.91 -5.42 0.08
C VAL A 203 -4.03 -4.42 -0.07
N LEU A 204 -4.50 -3.86 1.05
CA LEU A 204 -5.61 -2.91 1.10
C LEU A 204 -5.09 -1.48 0.84
N ASP A 205 -5.76 -0.80 -0.07
CA ASP A 205 -5.47 0.59 -0.39
C ASP A 205 -6.72 1.35 -0.90
N GLN A 206 -6.58 2.63 -1.26
CA GLN A 206 -7.63 3.48 -1.80
C GLN A 206 -8.92 3.47 -0.95
N ILE A 207 -8.80 3.31 0.37
CA ILE A 207 -9.95 3.36 1.27
C ILE A 207 -10.30 4.83 1.53
N ALA A 208 -11.43 5.25 1.00
CA ALA A 208 -11.96 6.61 1.18
C ALA A 208 -13.43 6.56 1.59
N VAL A 209 -13.82 7.49 2.46
CA VAL A 209 -15.19 7.65 2.97
C VAL A 209 -15.63 9.08 2.72
N ASP A 210 -16.87 9.24 2.26
CA ASP A 210 -17.52 10.54 2.08
C ASP A 210 -17.31 11.41 3.34
N PRO A 211 -16.68 12.60 3.19
CA PRO A 211 -16.38 13.48 4.32
C PRO A 211 -17.61 13.81 5.16
N ASP A 212 -18.78 13.98 4.54
CA ASP A 212 -20.03 14.33 5.20
C ASP A 212 -20.65 13.16 5.98
N ARG A 213 -20.20 11.93 5.69
CA ARG A 213 -20.72 10.68 6.28
C ARG A 213 -19.67 9.98 7.15
N ARG A 214 -18.64 10.72 7.58
CA ARG A 214 -17.64 10.19 8.52
C ARG A 214 -18.26 9.94 9.90
N ARG A 215 -17.63 9.03 10.67
CA ARG A 215 -18.06 8.60 12.02
C ARG A 215 -19.34 7.75 12.04
N GLU A 216 -19.90 7.39 10.89
CA GLU A 216 -21.05 6.49 10.74
C GLU A 216 -20.65 5.01 10.60
N GLY A 217 -19.40 4.66 10.84
CA GLY A 217 -18.91 3.28 10.73
C GLY A 217 -18.58 2.80 9.32
N LEU A 218 -18.72 3.65 8.29
CA LEU A 218 -18.50 3.28 6.89
C LEU A 218 -17.08 2.77 6.62
N GLY A 219 -16.06 3.38 7.21
CA GLY A 219 -14.68 2.90 7.07
C GLY A 219 -14.50 1.48 7.64
N ARG A 220 -15.15 1.17 8.76
CA ARG A 220 -15.15 -0.18 9.35
C ARG A 220 -15.89 -1.17 8.46
N ALA A 221 -17.06 -0.80 7.97
CA ALA A 221 -17.83 -1.61 7.03
C ALA A 221 -17.03 -1.93 5.77
N MET A 222 -16.34 -0.93 5.19
CA MET A 222 -15.47 -1.09 4.03
C MET A 222 -14.32 -2.07 4.31
N VAL A 223 -13.56 -1.86 5.40
CA VAL A 223 -12.45 -2.75 5.76
C VAL A 223 -12.93 -4.19 5.94
N ARG A 224 -14.01 -4.41 6.69
CA ARG A 224 -14.59 -5.75 6.90
C ARG A 224 -15.03 -6.40 5.60
N THR A 225 -15.68 -5.64 4.71
CA THR A 225 -16.09 -6.11 3.39
C THR A 225 -14.90 -6.55 2.56
N LEU A 226 -13.85 -5.72 2.46
CA LEU A 226 -12.63 -6.07 1.74
C LEU A 226 -11.98 -7.34 2.29
N LEU A 227 -11.87 -7.47 3.61
CA LEU A 227 -11.30 -8.66 4.26
C LEU A 227 -12.13 -9.91 3.99
N SER A 228 -13.46 -9.82 4.04
CA SER A 228 -14.37 -10.93 3.77
C SER A 228 -14.25 -11.42 2.33
N LEU A 229 -14.21 -10.49 1.39
CA LEU A 229 -14.03 -10.79 -0.03
C LEU A 229 -12.62 -11.34 -0.33
N ALA A 230 -11.59 -10.82 0.33
CA ALA A 230 -10.23 -11.34 0.21
C ALA A 230 -10.15 -12.81 0.64
N VAL A 231 -10.83 -13.20 1.74
CA VAL A 231 -10.94 -14.60 2.16
C VAL A 231 -11.60 -15.46 1.08
N VAL A 232 -12.70 -14.98 0.47
CA VAL A 232 -13.39 -15.69 -0.62
C VAL A 232 -12.47 -15.88 -1.83
N GLN A 233 -11.56 -14.93 -2.09
CA GLN A 233 -10.55 -15.02 -3.13
C GLN A 233 -9.28 -15.80 -2.71
N GLY A 234 -9.30 -16.46 -1.55
CA GLY A 234 -8.21 -17.30 -1.07
C GLY A 234 -7.06 -16.56 -0.41
N ALA A 235 -7.25 -15.31 0.02
CA ALA A 235 -6.24 -14.62 0.79
C ALA A 235 -6.14 -15.15 2.23
N ASP A 236 -4.92 -15.42 2.68
CA ASP A 236 -4.62 -15.92 4.03
C ASP A 236 -4.38 -14.78 5.04
N SER A 237 -3.98 -13.63 4.54
CA SER A 237 -3.68 -12.45 5.34
C SER A 237 -3.88 -11.16 4.56
N ALA A 238 -3.89 -10.05 5.29
CA ALA A 238 -3.99 -8.71 4.72
C ALA A 238 -2.85 -7.81 5.20
N LEU A 239 -2.38 -6.93 4.32
CA LEU A 239 -1.46 -5.84 4.59
C LEU A 239 -2.12 -4.51 4.22
N LEU A 240 -1.71 -3.45 4.88
CA LEU A 240 -1.99 -2.07 4.49
C LEU A 240 -0.91 -1.13 4.98
N GLU A 241 -0.89 0.06 4.40
CA GLU A 241 0.03 1.14 4.74
C GLU A 241 -0.78 2.35 5.23
N VAL A 242 -0.33 2.97 6.33
CA VAL A 242 -1.01 4.13 6.92
C VAL A 242 -0.01 5.13 7.50
N GLU A 243 -0.15 6.39 7.15
CA GLU A 243 0.67 7.49 7.67
C GLU A 243 0.48 7.65 9.18
N ASP A 244 1.55 8.02 9.88
CA ASP A 244 1.51 8.21 11.34
C ASP A 244 0.54 9.31 11.76
N SER A 245 0.43 10.38 10.98
CA SER A 245 -0.54 11.47 11.19
C SER A 245 -2.01 11.02 11.10
N ASN A 246 -2.30 9.91 10.41
CA ASN A 246 -3.68 9.41 10.25
C ASN A 246 -4.13 8.56 11.46
N ALA A 247 -4.21 9.20 12.64
CA ALA A 247 -4.59 8.55 13.90
C ALA A 247 -5.96 7.87 13.84
N ALA A 248 -6.92 8.43 13.10
CA ALA A 248 -8.26 7.86 12.93
C ALA A 248 -8.23 6.51 12.21
N ALA A 249 -7.50 6.42 11.08
CA ALA A 249 -7.34 5.17 10.35
C ALA A 249 -6.55 4.13 11.15
N ARG A 250 -5.47 4.55 11.83
CA ARG A 250 -4.69 3.65 12.71
C ARG A 250 -5.55 3.06 13.83
N GLY A 251 -6.40 3.88 14.46
CA GLY A 251 -7.37 3.43 15.46
C GLY A 251 -8.37 2.41 14.90
N LEU A 252 -8.91 2.69 13.71
CA LEU A 252 -9.79 1.76 12.99
C LEU A 252 -9.10 0.42 12.71
N TYR A 253 -7.93 0.43 12.09
CA TYR A 253 -7.22 -0.79 11.73
C TYR A 253 -6.80 -1.63 12.94
N ARG A 254 -6.37 -0.97 14.03
CA ARG A 254 -6.09 -1.66 15.30
C ARG A 254 -7.33 -2.35 15.86
N ALA A 255 -8.50 -1.68 15.83
CA ALA A 255 -9.77 -2.23 16.28
C ALA A 255 -10.25 -3.40 15.39
N GLU A 256 -9.88 -3.39 14.09
CA GLU A 256 -10.12 -4.49 13.17
C GLU A 256 -9.04 -5.59 13.21
N GLY A 257 -8.17 -5.59 14.21
CA GLY A 257 -7.22 -6.67 14.48
C GLY A 257 -5.92 -6.60 13.70
N PHE A 258 -5.63 -5.52 13.00
CA PHE A 258 -4.31 -5.31 12.41
C PHE A 258 -3.25 -5.05 13.49
N ARG A 259 -2.04 -5.52 13.24
CA ARG A 259 -0.84 -5.35 14.08
C ARG A 259 0.31 -4.84 13.25
N ALA A 260 1.27 -4.17 13.89
CA ALA A 260 2.47 -3.70 13.23
C ALA A 260 3.26 -4.87 12.61
N ALA A 261 3.67 -4.69 11.35
CA ALA A 261 4.58 -5.58 10.63
C ALA A 261 5.87 -4.86 10.22
N GLY A 262 5.91 -3.55 10.32
CA GLY A 262 7.03 -2.69 10.03
C GLY A 262 6.59 -1.25 9.83
N GLU A 263 7.53 -0.44 9.42
CA GLU A 263 7.29 0.94 8.98
C GLU A 263 8.28 1.32 7.89
N TYR A 264 8.05 2.43 7.23
CA TYR A 264 9.04 3.04 6.35
C TYR A 264 8.95 4.57 6.40
N ARG A 265 10.01 5.20 5.90
CA ARG A 265 10.08 6.64 5.68
C ARG A 265 10.55 6.93 4.27
N TYR A 266 10.03 8.00 3.71
CA TYR A 266 10.63 8.58 2.51
C TYR A 266 11.76 9.50 2.90
N LEU A 267 12.92 9.35 2.24
CA LEU A 267 14.03 10.28 2.34
C LEU A 267 14.11 11.05 1.03
N THR A 268 14.13 12.37 1.12
CA THR A 268 14.23 13.28 -0.02
C THR A 268 15.40 14.24 0.21
N PRO A 269 15.99 14.82 -0.85
CA PRO A 269 16.99 15.87 -0.68
C PRO A 269 16.45 16.98 0.24
N GLY A 270 17.23 17.36 1.24
CA GLY A 270 16.89 18.46 2.12
C GLY A 270 16.77 19.79 1.35
N PRO A 271 16.11 20.80 1.94
CA PRO A 271 16.10 22.13 1.34
C PRO A 271 17.54 22.65 1.19
N ARG A 272 17.87 23.15 0.01
CA ARG A 272 19.15 23.82 -0.26
C ARG A 272 19.16 25.21 0.34
#